data_d0201fd2d034ee099e2a6af8377b06c3
#
_entry.id   d0201fd2d034ee099e2a6af8377b06c3
#
_cell.length_a   1.000
_cell.length_b   1.000
_cell.length_c   1.000
_cell.angle_alpha   90.00
_cell.angle_beta   90.00
_cell.angle_gamma   90.00
#
_symmetry.space_group_name_H-M   'P 1'
#
loop_
_entity.id
_entity.type
_entity.pdbx_description
1 polymer ?
#
loop_
_entity_poly.entity_id
_entity_poly.type
_entity_poly.pdbx_seq_one_letter_code
_entity_poly.pdbx_strand_id
1 'polypeptide(L)'
;MFCVECGREGPTVDGQCASCFATRHPLVEPRPHVDVPRCQACGAFLVAGAWVRGDLDRLIPRILEEKVPPRAPFRRADHAHVAHREDDSNLLLTVTASGRHGDVEVSQAFRTRLRLKPSLCDVCAKQRSRYFEGIVQVRAEGRELTPKEIRAVRTFVGARADRARESSRDFVSRTEEIHGGLDFYVSTNAFAKELARDLASTYGGSVTTTSKLFGQRDGREVFRVTSLVRLSAFQVGDVVRHKDRVSEVVKIATFVTLRDLESGEERRFKPRDLKAARRVDAERFEADVGVAADGRAVVRHPESGAERPITSRATVRPGSARVVWTADAAYLSGVRAPSKT
;
A
#
# COMPACT_ATOMS: atom_id res chain seq x y z
N MET A 1 24.77 46.60 34.21
CA MET A 1 25.98 46.08 34.89
C MET A 1 27.16 46.20 33.93
N PHE A 2 28.40 46.27 34.47
CA PHE A 2 29.60 46.32 33.64
C PHE A 2 30.33 45.00 33.66
N CYS A 3 30.88 44.61 32.51
CA CYS A 3 31.71 43.40 32.39
C CYS A 3 33.04 43.59 33.14
N VAL A 4 33.39 42.69 34.01
CA VAL A 4 34.65 42.76 34.82
C VAL A 4 35.90 42.57 33.98
N GLU A 5 35.79 42.00 32.75
CA GLU A 5 36.96 41.76 31.89
C GLU A 5 37.20 42.88 30.87
N CYS A 6 36.11 43.38 30.21
CA CYS A 6 36.28 44.38 29.15
C CYS A 6 35.61 45.72 29.42
N GLY A 7 34.97 45.92 30.58
CA GLY A 7 34.30 47.14 30.97
C GLY A 7 33.02 47.48 30.23
N ARG A 8 32.54 46.64 29.26
CA ARG A 8 31.33 46.89 28.46
C ARG A 8 30.10 46.89 29.37
N GLU A 9 29.22 47.88 29.21
CA GLU A 9 27.95 47.94 29.85
C GLU A 9 26.93 47.06 29.18
N GLY A 10 26.08 46.35 29.92
CA GLY A 10 25.03 45.50 29.43
C GLY A 10 24.71 44.29 30.32
N PRO A 11 23.93 43.33 29.83
CA PRO A 11 23.67 42.06 30.50
C PRO A 11 24.97 41.31 30.77
N THR A 12 25.09 40.74 31.98
CA THR A 12 26.25 39.95 32.39
C THR A 12 25.78 38.65 33.05
N VAL A 13 26.58 37.57 32.88
CA VAL A 13 26.48 36.34 33.65
C VAL A 13 27.87 36.08 34.29
N ASP A 14 27.89 35.76 35.57
CA ASP A 14 29.13 35.63 36.37
C ASP A 14 30.06 36.84 36.24
N GLY A 15 29.49 38.06 36.11
CA GLY A 15 30.24 39.30 35.92
C GLY A 15 30.79 39.54 34.50
N GLN A 16 30.55 38.66 33.54
CA GLN A 16 31.07 38.73 32.17
C GLN A 16 29.97 39.08 31.16
N CYS A 17 30.28 39.88 30.15
CA CYS A 17 29.40 40.12 29.00
C CYS A 17 29.41 38.88 28.06
N ALA A 18 28.45 38.82 27.11
CA ALA A 18 28.30 37.69 26.20
C ALA A 18 29.60 37.28 25.48
N SER A 19 30.39 38.25 24.99
CA SER A 19 31.61 37.94 24.26
C SER A 19 32.74 37.41 25.14
N CYS A 20 32.93 37.97 26.33
CA CYS A 20 33.92 37.48 27.28
C CYS A 20 33.55 36.11 27.84
N PHE A 21 32.26 35.91 28.16
CA PHE A 21 31.74 34.64 28.60
C PHE A 21 31.90 33.55 27.54
N ALA A 22 31.56 33.84 26.26
CA ALA A 22 31.69 32.91 25.14
C ALA A 22 33.15 32.50 24.87
N THR A 23 34.14 33.41 25.14
CA THR A 23 35.56 33.09 24.98
C THR A 23 36.03 32.02 25.98
N ARG A 24 35.49 32.05 27.19
CA ARG A 24 35.82 31.06 28.23
C ARG A 24 34.95 29.81 28.16
N HIS A 25 33.72 29.99 27.73
CA HIS A 25 32.70 28.94 27.66
C HIS A 25 32.15 28.84 26.22
N PRO A 26 32.86 28.16 25.30
CA PRO A 26 32.36 27.95 23.92
C PRO A 26 31.04 27.18 23.95
N LEU A 27 30.05 27.66 23.18
CA LEU A 27 28.71 27.12 23.18
C LEU A 27 28.69 25.67 22.66
N VAL A 28 29.49 25.39 21.65
CA VAL A 28 29.62 24.07 21.03
C VAL A 28 31.10 23.76 20.78
N GLU A 29 31.41 22.49 20.55
CA GLU A 29 32.73 22.07 20.07
C GLU A 29 32.63 21.72 18.59
N PRO A 30 33.08 22.61 17.66
CA PRO A 30 33.02 22.37 16.23
C PRO A 30 33.80 21.14 15.82
N ARG A 31 33.22 20.33 14.95
CA ARG A 31 33.89 19.20 14.32
C ARG A 31 34.28 19.56 12.88
N PRO A 32 35.45 19.16 12.38
CA PRO A 32 35.85 19.44 11.01
C PRO A 32 34.91 18.76 9.98
N HIS A 33 34.29 17.65 10.39
CA HIS A 33 33.29 16.95 9.59
C HIS A 33 32.28 16.22 10.44
N VAL A 34 31.08 16.02 9.88
CA VAL A 34 29.96 15.28 10.44
C VAL A 34 29.54 14.20 9.44
N ASP A 35 29.63 12.95 9.83
CA ASP A 35 29.25 11.81 9.00
C ASP A 35 27.76 11.46 9.19
N VAL A 36 27.03 11.36 8.08
CA VAL A 36 25.62 10.99 8.05
C VAL A 36 25.43 9.78 7.14
N PRO A 37 25.08 8.60 7.66
CA PRO A 37 24.76 7.46 6.83
C PRO A 37 23.53 7.75 5.96
N ARG A 38 23.68 7.52 4.64
CA ARG A 38 22.59 7.62 3.65
C ARG A 38 22.34 6.25 3.04
N CYS A 39 21.08 5.81 3.09
CA CYS A 39 20.68 4.55 2.45
C CYS A 39 20.73 4.69 0.93
N GLN A 40 21.57 3.90 0.27
CA GLN A 40 21.71 3.92 -1.19
C GLN A 40 20.47 3.41 -1.93
N ALA A 41 19.65 2.57 -1.28
CA ALA A 41 18.47 1.99 -1.91
C ALA A 41 17.23 2.90 -1.83
N CYS A 42 17.05 3.66 -0.74
CA CYS A 42 15.83 4.46 -0.55
C CYS A 42 16.09 5.93 -0.22
N GLY A 43 17.35 6.36 -0.14
CA GLY A 43 17.72 7.75 0.13
C GLY A 43 17.53 8.20 1.60
N ALA A 44 17.08 7.34 2.51
CA ALA A 44 16.89 7.71 3.91
C ALA A 44 18.22 8.03 4.60
N PHE A 45 18.19 8.97 5.54
CA PHE A 45 19.34 9.38 6.36
C PHE A 45 19.21 8.82 7.78
N LEU A 46 20.29 8.41 8.39
CA LEU A 46 20.31 8.02 9.80
C LEU A 46 20.51 9.27 10.66
N VAL A 47 19.46 9.66 11.39
CA VAL A 47 19.43 10.86 12.23
C VAL A 47 18.90 10.47 13.61
N ALA A 48 19.63 10.78 14.65
CA ALA A 48 19.28 10.44 16.04
C ALA A 48 18.88 8.96 16.22
N GLY A 49 19.67 8.06 15.64
CA GLY A 49 19.44 6.60 15.72
C GLY A 49 18.29 6.07 14.87
N ALA A 50 17.57 6.91 14.13
CA ALA A 50 16.45 6.51 13.28
C ALA A 50 16.71 6.82 11.79
N TRP A 51 16.26 5.92 10.91
CA TRP A 51 16.27 6.15 9.48
C TRP A 51 15.07 7.02 9.07
N VAL A 52 15.35 8.23 8.59
CA VAL A 52 14.35 9.23 8.21
C VAL A 52 14.45 9.54 6.71
N ARG A 53 13.32 9.59 6.01
CA ARG A 53 13.21 10.10 4.65
C ARG A 53 12.84 11.58 4.70
N GLY A 54 13.38 12.36 3.79
CA GLY A 54 13.05 13.77 3.69
C GLY A 54 14.12 14.57 2.98
N ASP A 55 13.88 15.86 2.89
CA ASP A 55 14.85 16.83 2.40
C ASP A 55 16.00 16.95 3.41
N LEU A 56 17.23 16.82 2.92
CA LEU A 56 18.42 16.89 3.75
C LEU A 56 18.54 18.25 4.46
N ASP A 57 18.23 19.36 3.78
CA ASP A 57 18.34 20.70 4.37
C ASP A 57 17.45 20.85 5.59
N ARG A 58 16.26 20.22 5.59
CA ARG A 58 15.36 20.21 6.76
C ARG A 58 15.85 19.30 7.89
N LEU A 59 16.73 18.36 7.59
CA LEU A 59 17.28 17.43 8.59
C LEU A 59 18.59 17.94 9.20
N ILE A 60 19.30 18.83 8.53
CA ILE A 60 20.61 19.37 9.00
C ILE A 60 20.54 19.93 10.42
N PRO A 61 19.56 20.75 10.85
CA PRO A 61 19.52 21.25 12.21
C PRO A 61 19.51 20.13 13.25
N ARG A 62 18.69 19.10 13.03
CA ARG A 62 18.59 17.93 13.91
C ARG A 62 19.88 17.08 13.91
N ILE A 63 20.56 17.00 12.76
CA ILE A 63 21.86 16.33 12.65
C ILE A 63 22.90 17.08 13.47
N LEU A 64 22.93 18.43 13.35
CA LEU A 64 23.85 19.26 14.10
C LEU A 64 23.57 19.21 15.61
N GLU A 65 22.33 19.23 16.04
CA GLU A 65 21.93 19.06 17.45
C GLU A 65 22.50 17.76 18.05
N GLU A 66 22.44 16.65 17.29
CA GLU A 66 22.98 15.35 17.72
C GLU A 66 24.52 15.32 17.71
N LYS A 67 25.13 15.82 16.63
CA LYS A 67 26.57 15.64 16.37
C LYS A 67 27.45 16.74 16.94
N VAL A 68 26.89 17.92 17.16
CA VAL A 68 27.55 19.11 17.73
C VAL A 68 26.68 19.66 18.87
N PRO A 69 26.50 18.88 19.95
CA PRO A 69 25.67 19.27 21.09
C PRO A 69 26.24 20.46 21.83
N PRO A 70 25.39 21.18 22.59
CA PRO A 70 25.86 22.27 23.48
C PRO A 70 26.81 21.74 24.56
N ARG A 71 27.77 22.58 24.95
CA ARG A 71 28.66 22.31 26.07
C ARG A 71 28.17 23.02 27.34
N ALA A 72 28.48 22.48 28.50
CA ALA A 72 28.23 23.16 29.73
C ALA A 72 28.91 24.54 29.76
N PRO A 73 28.26 25.58 30.28
CA PRO A 73 27.02 25.53 31.07
C PRO A 73 25.72 25.61 30.25
N PHE A 74 25.79 25.64 28.91
CA PHE A 74 24.61 25.73 28.04
C PHE A 74 23.85 24.40 28.00
N ARG A 75 22.52 24.48 28.03
CA ARG A 75 21.64 23.30 27.99
C ARG A 75 21.09 23.03 26.57
N ARG A 76 21.04 24.06 25.71
CA ARG A 76 20.54 24.00 24.35
C ARG A 76 21.36 24.88 23.43
N ALA A 77 21.44 24.49 22.18
CA ALA A 77 21.98 25.31 21.10
C ALA A 77 21.09 25.15 19.90
N ASP A 78 20.62 26.25 19.34
CA ASP A 78 19.92 26.29 18.07
C ASP A 78 20.96 26.47 16.95
N HIS A 79 20.82 25.74 15.85
CA HIS A 79 21.75 25.73 14.75
C HIS A 79 21.11 26.28 13.48
N ALA A 80 21.43 27.52 13.14
CA ALA A 80 21.17 28.07 11.80
C ALA A 80 22.31 27.67 10.87
N HIS A 81 22.03 27.37 9.61
CA HIS A 81 23.03 26.94 8.67
C HIS A 81 22.79 27.47 7.25
N VAL A 82 23.90 27.59 6.51
CA VAL A 82 23.89 27.73 5.07
C VAL A 82 24.71 26.57 4.50
N ALA A 83 24.10 25.82 3.59
CA ALA A 83 24.71 24.65 2.98
C ALA A 83 25.19 24.98 1.57
N HIS A 84 26.42 24.63 1.26
CA HIS A 84 26.97 24.65 -0.07
C HIS A 84 27.37 23.24 -0.48
N ARG A 85 26.75 22.72 -1.57
CA ARG A 85 27.04 21.37 -2.06
C ARG A 85 28.40 21.38 -2.79
N GLU A 86 29.34 20.58 -2.31
CA GLU A 86 30.65 20.40 -2.95
C GLU A 86 30.59 19.30 -4.03
N ASP A 87 29.89 18.18 -3.69
CA ASP A 87 29.65 17.04 -4.59
C ASP A 87 28.42 16.25 -4.13
N ASP A 88 28.18 15.05 -4.70
CA ASP A 88 27.04 14.18 -4.36
C ASP A 88 27.05 13.66 -2.93
N SER A 89 28.20 13.67 -2.27
CA SER A 89 28.43 13.09 -0.94
C SER A 89 28.87 14.10 0.11
N ASN A 90 29.21 15.32 -0.28
CA ASN A 90 29.79 16.32 0.61
C ASN A 90 29.08 17.67 0.49
N LEU A 91 28.75 18.25 1.64
CA LEU A 91 28.23 19.61 1.77
C LEU A 91 29.10 20.38 2.74
N LEU A 92 29.56 21.58 2.37
CA LEU A 92 30.16 22.52 3.29
C LEU A 92 29.05 23.29 3.98
N LEU A 93 29.01 23.22 5.30
CA LEU A 93 28.06 23.96 6.14
C LEU A 93 28.77 25.14 6.79
N THR A 94 28.22 26.35 6.68
CA THR A 94 28.49 27.48 7.53
C THR A 94 27.39 27.53 8.56
N VAL A 95 27.74 27.31 9.84
CA VAL A 95 26.77 27.14 10.94
C VAL A 95 26.94 28.29 11.92
N THR A 96 25.80 28.82 12.39
CA THR A 96 25.73 29.72 13.52
C THR A 96 24.96 29.03 14.63
N ALA A 97 25.64 28.62 15.69
CA ALA A 97 25.02 28.10 16.88
C ALA A 97 24.67 29.25 17.82
N SER A 98 23.46 29.30 18.36
CA SER A 98 23.02 30.28 19.36
C SER A 98 22.45 29.56 20.58
N GLY A 99 22.72 30.10 21.78
CA GLY A 99 22.26 29.53 23.03
C GLY A 99 22.25 30.59 24.13
N ARG A 100 21.49 30.31 25.20
CA ARG A 100 21.34 31.23 26.33
C ARG A 100 21.81 30.58 27.62
N HIS A 101 22.52 31.37 28.43
CA HIS A 101 22.82 31.05 29.82
C HIS A 101 22.56 32.26 30.71
N GLY A 102 21.59 32.14 31.65
CA GLY A 102 21.08 33.30 32.41
C GLY A 102 20.47 34.31 31.43
N ASP A 103 20.84 35.58 31.63
CA ASP A 103 20.39 36.71 30.82
C ASP A 103 21.27 36.97 29.59
N VAL A 104 22.29 36.14 29.37
CA VAL A 104 23.24 36.31 28.27
C VAL A 104 22.98 35.33 27.13
N GLU A 105 22.86 35.88 25.95
CA GLU A 105 22.79 35.11 24.71
C GLU A 105 24.18 35.05 24.06
N VAL A 106 24.59 33.84 23.70
CA VAL A 106 25.88 33.57 23.07
C VAL A 106 25.64 33.02 21.65
N SER A 107 26.43 33.50 20.70
CA SER A 107 26.44 33.00 19.33
C SER A 107 27.87 32.61 18.94
N GLN A 108 27.98 31.45 18.25
CA GLN A 108 29.25 30.90 17.79
C GLN A 108 29.12 30.46 16.34
N ALA A 109 29.94 31.05 15.45
CA ALA A 109 30.00 30.66 14.06
C ALA A 109 31.14 29.66 13.82
N PHE A 110 30.88 28.65 12.98
CA PHE A 110 31.90 27.68 12.58
C PHE A 110 31.58 27.09 11.21
N ARG A 111 32.54 26.40 10.62
CA ARG A 111 32.36 25.63 9.40
C ARG A 111 32.56 24.15 9.67
N THR A 112 31.77 23.32 9.03
CA THR A 112 31.91 21.85 9.10
C THR A 112 31.51 21.24 7.76
N ARG A 113 32.13 20.11 7.40
CA ARG A 113 31.76 19.36 6.21
C ARG A 113 30.80 18.24 6.60
N LEU A 114 29.57 18.24 6.08
CA LEU A 114 28.64 17.13 6.20
C LEU A 114 28.97 16.10 5.10
N ARG A 115 29.31 14.88 5.51
CA ARG A 115 29.68 13.79 4.59
C ARG A 115 28.59 12.71 4.60
N LEU A 116 28.00 12.45 3.44
CA LEU A 116 27.01 11.39 3.28
C LEU A 116 27.72 10.05 3.08
N LYS A 117 27.65 9.19 4.08
CA LYS A 117 28.27 7.87 4.05
C LYS A 117 27.32 6.84 3.43
N PRO A 118 27.73 6.12 2.39
CA PRO A 118 26.91 5.06 1.81
C PRO A 118 26.62 3.96 2.83
N SER A 119 25.33 3.58 2.94
CA SER A 119 24.86 2.57 3.88
C SER A 119 23.58 1.91 3.36
N LEU A 120 23.04 0.94 4.09
CA LEU A 120 21.70 0.39 3.88
C LEU A 120 20.90 0.50 5.17
N CYS A 121 19.68 1.02 5.09
CA CYS A 121 18.78 0.98 6.24
C CYS A 121 18.26 -0.44 6.48
N ASP A 122 17.78 -0.71 7.69
CA ASP A 122 17.35 -2.05 8.13
C ASP A 122 16.30 -2.65 7.19
N VAL A 123 15.34 -1.82 6.72
CA VAL A 123 14.29 -2.25 5.81
C VAL A 123 14.87 -2.67 4.47
N CYS A 124 15.76 -1.85 3.89
CA CYS A 124 16.39 -2.16 2.60
C CYS A 124 17.35 -3.34 2.69
N ALA A 125 18.05 -3.50 3.82
CA ALA A 125 18.90 -4.66 4.09
C ALA A 125 18.08 -5.94 4.15
N LYS A 126 16.97 -5.95 4.91
CA LYS A 126 16.03 -7.07 4.98
C LYS A 126 15.41 -7.39 3.62
N GLN A 127 14.98 -6.37 2.87
CA GLN A 127 14.40 -6.57 1.54
C GLN A 127 15.43 -7.18 0.56
N ARG A 128 16.67 -6.70 0.60
CA ARG A 128 17.76 -7.23 -0.24
C ARG A 128 18.12 -8.67 0.11
N SER A 129 18.08 -9.04 1.38
CA SER A 129 18.27 -10.44 1.84
C SER A 129 17.06 -11.34 1.62
N ARG A 130 15.99 -10.85 0.97
CA ARG A 130 14.73 -11.56 0.75
C ARG A 130 14.07 -12.04 2.05
N TYR A 131 14.28 -11.30 3.14
CA TYR A 131 13.67 -11.63 4.43
C TYR A 131 12.14 -11.56 4.36
N PHE A 132 11.47 -12.52 5.01
CA PHE A 132 10.03 -12.55 5.16
C PHE A 132 9.62 -13.30 6.44
N GLU A 133 8.47 -12.96 6.98
CA GLU A 133 7.81 -13.68 8.08
C GLU A 133 6.46 -14.24 7.64
N GLY A 134 5.81 -13.59 6.67
CA GLY A 134 4.50 -14.00 6.16
C GLY A 134 4.48 -14.30 4.68
N ILE A 135 3.56 -15.17 4.28
CA ILE A 135 3.27 -15.49 2.88
C ILE A 135 1.79 -15.22 2.63
N VAL A 136 1.48 -14.49 1.57
CA VAL A 136 0.11 -14.34 1.07
C VAL A 136 0.02 -15.09 -0.26
N GLN A 137 -0.74 -16.17 -0.25
CA GLN A 137 -1.01 -16.97 -1.44
C GLN A 137 -2.36 -16.57 -2.02
N VAL A 138 -2.40 -16.23 -3.30
CA VAL A 138 -3.63 -15.90 -4.02
C VAL A 138 -3.91 -16.98 -5.04
N ARG A 139 -5.06 -17.61 -4.91
CA ARG A 139 -5.56 -18.66 -5.80
C ARG A 139 -7.01 -18.36 -6.16
N ALA A 140 -7.52 -18.95 -7.24
CA ALA A 140 -8.94 -18.98 -7.51
C ALA A 140 -9.55 -20.34 -7.14
N GLU A 141 -10.84 -20.37 -6.85
CA GLU A 141 -11.56 -21.60 -6.53
C GLU A 141 -11.79 -22.41 -7.78
N GLY A 142 -11.22 -23.63 -7.84
CA GLY A 142 -11.44 -24.57 -8.96
C GLY A 142 -10.88 -24.15 -10.32
N ARG A 143 -10.05 -23.12 -10.40
CA ARG A 143 -9.42 -22.61 -11.63
C ARG A 143 -8.11 -21.89 -11.36
N GLU A 144 -7.38 -21.59 -12.39
CA GLU A 144 -6.23 -20.68 -12.34
C GLU A 144 -6.66 -19.21 -12.37
N LEU A 145 -5.78 -18.33 -11.92
CA LEU A 145 -5.95 -16.89 -12.09
C LEU A 145 -5.77 -16.52 -13.56
N THR A 146 -6.66 -15.70 -14.07
CA THR A 146 -6.51 -15.15 -15.43
C THR A 146 -5.37 -14.11 -15.49
N PRO A 147 -4.78 -13.86 -16.66
CA PRO A 147 -3.78 -12.81 -16.84
C PRO A 147 -4.24 -11.42 -16.37
N LYS A 148 -5.54 -11.14 -16.49
CA LYS A 148 -6.16 -9.89 -16.02
C LYS A 148 -6.17 -9.83 -14.49
N GLU A 149 -6.52 -10.92 -13.82
CA GLU A 149 -6.51 -11.02 -12.35
C GLU A 149 -5.07 -10.96 -11.82
N ILE A 150 -4.12 -11.65 -12.43
CA ILE A 150 -2.70 -11.59 -12.07
C ILE A 150 -2.21 -10.14 -12.10
N ARG A 151 -2.47 -9.40 -13.16
CA ARG A 151 -2.08 -7.98 -13.27
C ARG A 151 -2.76 -7.13 -12.21
N ALA A 152 -4.06 -7.28 -12.02
CA ALA A 152 -4.83 -6.51 -11.04
C ALA A 152 -4.34 -6.75 -9.61
N VAL A 153 -4.12 -8.02 -9.23
CA VAL A 153 -3.59 -8.41 -7.92
C VAL A 153 -2.18 -7.86 -7.71
N ARG A 154 -1.28 -7.97 -8.69
CA ARG A 154 0.08 -7.39 -8.60
C ARG A 154 0.05 -5.88 -8.39
N THR A 155 -0.77 -5.15 -9.14
CA THR A 155 -0.93 -3.69 -9.01
C THR A 155 -1.47 -3.32 -7.62
N PHE A 156 -2.48 -4.04 -7.16
CA PHE A 156 -3.05 -3.82 -5.83
C PHE A 156 -2.03 -4.05 -4.72
N VAL A 157 -1.32 -5.17 -4.76
CA VAL A 157 -0.29 -5.52 -3.76
C VAL A 157 0.85 -4.52 -3.78
N GLY A 158 1.29 -4.07 -4.97
CA GLY A 158 2.31 -3.02 -5.12
C GLY A 158 1.89 -1.73 -4.41
N ALA A 159 0.69 -1.21 -4.70
CA ALA A 159 0.17 0.00 -4.07
C ALA A 159 -0.01 -0.13 -2.54
N ARG A 160 -0.37 -1.33 -2.05
CA ARG A 160 -0.46 -1.60 -0.59
C ARG A 160 0.92 -1.68 0.06
N ALA A 161 1.91 -2.28 -0.62
CA ALA A 161 3.29 -2.36 -0.15
C ALA A 161 3.95 -0.98 -0.06
N ASP A 162 3.71 -0.09 -1.04
CA ASP A 162 4.23 1.27 -1.02
C ASP A 162 3.70 2.06 0.18
N ARG A 163 2.39 2.03 0.43
CA ARG A 163 1.78 2.66 1.62
C ARG A 163 2.29 2.06 2.93
N ALA A 164 2.37 0.73 3.02
CA ALA A 164 2.88 0.05 4.20
C ALA A 164 4.34 0.39 4.48
N ARG A 165 5.15 0.59 3.44
CA ARG A 165 6.54 1.02 3.58
C ARG A 165 6.69 2.39 4.22
N GLU A 166 5.75 3.29 3.98
CA GLU A 166 5.74 4.64 4.57
C GLU A 166 5.22 4.62 6.02
N SER A 167 4.15 3.90 6.28
CA SER A 167 3.45 3.91 7.58
C SER A 167 4.05 2.95 8.61
N SER A 168 4.29 1.69 8.24
CA SER A 168 4.74 0.62 9.15
C SER A 168 6.11 0.06 8.82
N ARG A 169 6.76 0.54 7.74
CA ARG A 169 8.02 0.04 7.19
C ARG A 169 7.93 -1.41 6.68
N ASP A 170 6.73 -1.90 6.43
CA ASP A 170 6.50 -3.20 5.81
C ASP A 170 6.79 -3.19 4.31
N PHE A 171 7.10 -4.36 3.76
CA PHE A 171 7.43 -4.52 2.35
C PHE A 171 7.11 -5.93 1.83
N VAL A 172 7.03 -6.05 0.52
CA VAL A 172 7.07 -7.33 -0.20
C VAL A 172 8.52 -7.60 -0.59
N SER A 173 9.08 -8.72 -0.14
CA SER A 173 10.47 -9.08 -0.43
C SER A 173 10.62 -9.80 -1.77
N ARG A 174 9.62 -10.59 -2.17
CA ARG A 174 9.55 -11.24 -3.48
C ARG A 174 8.13 -11.63 -3.83
N THR A 175 7.90 -11.85 -5.13
CA THR A 175 6.63 -12.34 -5.68
C THR A 175 6.95 -13.51 -6.61
N GLU A 176 6.20 -14.60 -6.48
CA GLU A 176 6.33 -15.78 -7.33
C GLU A 176 4.97 -16.08 -7.97
N GLU A 177 5.01 -16.47 -9.24
CA GLU A 177 3.85 -16.98 -9.95
C GLU A 177 3.98 -18.51 -9.99
N ILE A 178 3.12 -19.19 -9.26
CA ILE A 178 3.23 -20.62 -9.00
C ILE A 178 1.85 -21.25 -8.81
N HIS A 179 1.67 -22.47 -9.29
CA HIS A 179 0.42 -23.23 -9.17
C HIS A 179 -0.81 -22.45 -9.64
N GLY A 180 -0.71 -21.78 -10.79
CA GLY A 180 -1.82 -21.01 -11.38
C GLY A 180 -2.25 -19.82 -10.55
N GLY A 181 -1.41 -19.30 -9.67
CA GLY A 181 -1.65 -18.17 -8.78
C GLY A 181 -0.42 -17.35 -8.46
N LEU A 182 -0.50 -16.57 -7.40
CA LEU A 182 0.57 -15.68 -6.94
C LEU A 182 0.89 -15.92 -5.47
N ASP A 183 2.18 -15.95 -5.15
CA ASP A 183 2.69 -15.98 -3.78
C ASP A 183 3.49 -14.70 -3.51
N PHE A 184 3.10 -13.97 -2.46
CA PHE A 184 3.79 -12.77 -2.00
C PHE A 184 4.44 -13.04 -0.66
N TYR A 185 5.75 -12.87 -0.60
CA TYR A 185 6.54 -13.01 0.63
C TYR A 185 6.67 -11.63 1.26
N VAL A 186 6.17 -11.45 2.46
CA VAL A 186 6.04 -10.14 3.11
C VAL A 186 6.82 -10.07 4.42
N SER A 187 7.21 -8.85 4.80
CA SER A 187 8.10 -8.56 5.92
C SER A 187 7.60 -9.06 7.27
N THR A 188 6.29 -8.93 7.53
CA THR A 188 5.70 -9.26 8.85
C THR A 188 4.45 -10.12 8.73
N ASN A 189 4.17 -10.90 9.77
CA ASN A 189 2.94 -11.67 9.90
C ASN A 189 1.69 -10.80 9.96
N ALA A 190 1.80 -9.60 10.55
CA ALA A 190 0.69 -8.64 10.63
C ALA A 190 0.30 -8.16 9.24
N PHE A 191 1.30 -7.74 8.45
CA PHE A 191 1.09 -7.28 7.07
C PHE A 191 0.53 -8.39 6.17
N ALA A 192 0.97 -9.66 6.36
CA ALA A 192 0.39 -10.79 5.61
C ALA A 192 -1.11 -10.95 5.85
N LYS A 193 -1.55 -10.87 7.12
CA LYS A 193 -2.96 -11.00 7.49
C LYS A 193 -3.80 -9.82 6.99
N GLU A 194 -3.26 -8.60 7.07
CA GLU A 194 -3.91 -7.39 6.58
C GLU A 194 -4.09 -7.44 5.06
N LEU A 195 -3.00 -7.69 4.33
CA LEU A 195 -2.99 -7.77 2.87
C LEU A 195 -3.95 -8.85 2.35
N ALA A 196 -4.00 -10.01 3.01
CA ALA A 196 -4.93 -11.08 2.65
C ALA A 196 -6.40 -10.67 2.82
N ARG A 197 -6.74 -9.97 3.90
CA ARG A 197 -8.10 -9.46 4.12
C ARG A 197 -8.49 -8.42 3.09
N ASP A 198 -7.59 -7.50 2.77
CA ASP A 198 -7.82 -6.46 1.77
C ASP A 198 -8.04 -7.05 0.37
N LEU A 199 -7.24 -8.04 -0.02
CA LEU A 199 -7.41 -8.77 -1.28
C LEU A 199 -8.77 -9.47 -1.33
N ALA A 200 -9.14 -10.19 -0.27
CA ALA A 200 -10.43 -10.90 -0.23
C ALA A 200 -11.62 -9.94 -0.27
N SER A 201 -11.53 -8.78 0.38
CA SER A 201 -12.60 -7.77 0.35
C SER A 201 -12.73 -7.09 -1.01
N THR A 202 -11.61 -6.87 -1.70
CA THR A 202 -11.58 -6.17 -2.99
C THR A 202 -12.01 -7.06 -4.15
N TYR A 203 -11.48 -8.29 -4.20
CA TYR A 203 -11.69 -9.19 -5.33
C TYR A 203 -12.73 -10.28 -5.07
N GLY A 204 -13.31 -10.30 -3.88
CA GLY A 204 -14.26 -11.33 -3.47
C GLY A 204 -13.61 -12.69 -3.26
N GLY A 205 -13.62 -13.16 -2.02
CA GLY A 205 -12.98 -14.45 -1.74
C GLY A 205 -13.06 -14.82 -0.26
N SER A 206 -12.36 -15.87 0.09
CA SER A 206 -12.17 -16.31 1.46
C SER A 206 -10.71 -16.28 1.86
N VAL A 207 -10.43 -16.08 3.15
CA VAL A 207 -9.08 -16.12 3.71
C VAL A 207 -8.98 -17.30 4.68
N THR A 208 -7.98 -18.14 4.48
CA THR A 208 -7.56 -19.17 5.44
C THR A 208 -6.14 -18.88 5.89
N THR A 209 -5.91 -18.81 7.19
CA THR A 209 -4.58 -18.52 7.73
C THR A 209 -4.08 -19.70 8.53
N THR A 210 -2.84 -20.10 8.26
CA THR A 210 -2.10 -21.11 9.00
C THR A 210 -0.82 -20.51 9.56
N SER A 211 -0.31 -21.05 10.66
CA SER A 211 0.98 -20.67 11.23
C SER A 211 1.84 -21.88 11.45
N LYS A 212 3.15 -21.75 11.18
CA LYS A 212 4.14 -22.78 11.43
C LYS A 212 5.26 -22.20 12.28
N LEU A 213 5.66 -22.93 13.32
CA LEU A 213 6.84 -22.59 14.11
C LEU A 213 8.07 -22.60 13.18
N PHE A 214 8.80 -21.49 13.16
CA PHE A 214 10.00 -21.33 12.33
C PHE A 214 11.28 -21.45 13.14
N GLY A 215 11.25 -21.07 14.42
CA GLY A 215 12.40 -21.11 15.32
C GLY A 215 12.17 -20.34 16.59
N GLN A 216 13.26 -20.05 17.34
CA GLN A 216 13.24 -19.19 18.50
C GLN A 216 14.17 -18.00 18.30
N ARG A 217 13.79 -16.85 18.82
CA ARG A 217 14.59 -15.63 18.88
C ARG A 217 14.44 -14.99 20.25
N ASP A 218 15.56 -14.78 20.96
CA ASP A 218 15.58 -14.21 22.31
C ASP A 218 14.63 -14.93 23.28
N GLY A 219 14.61 -16.29 23.23
CA GLY A 219 13.74 -17.14 24.06
C GLY A 219 12.26 -17.15 23.68
N ARG A 220 11.86 -16.48 22.60
CA ARG A 220 10.46 -16.43 22.11
C ARG A 220 10.33 -17.23 20.82
N GLU A 221 9.25 -17.99 20.72
CA GLU A 221 8.88 -18.70 19.49
C GLU A 221 8.57 -17.74 18.36
N VAL A 222 9.17 -17.97 17.19
CA VAL A 222 8.93 -17.22 15.97
C VAL A 222 8.10 -18.07 15.02
N PHE A 223 6.92 -17.60 14.67
CA PHE A 223 6.04 -18.27 13.72
C PHE A 223 6.06 -17.56 12.37
N ARG A 224 5.97 -18.35 11.30
CA ARG A 224 5.65 -17.87 9.96
C ARG A 224 4.18 -18.12 9.67
N VAL A 225 3.51 -17.10 9.13
CA VAL A 225 2.09 -17.14 8.78
C VAL A 225 1.94 -17.30 7.27
N THR A 226 1.11 -18.23 6.85
CA THR A 226 0.64 -18.34 5.47
C THR A 226 -0.84 -18.01 5.42
N SER A 227 -1.21 -16.97 4.69
CA SER A 227 -2.59 -16.57 4.45
C SER A 227 -2.97 -16.88 3.01
N LEU A 228 -3.82 -17.89 2.83
CA LEU A 228 -4.39 -18.25 1.54
C LEU A 228 -5.63 -17.41 1.28
N VAL A 229 -5.58 -16.58 0.24
CA VAL A 229 -6.72 -15.86 -0.33
C VAL A 229 -7.24 -16.68 -1.51
N ARG A 230 -8.46 -17.17 -1.40
CA ARG A 230 -9.12 -17.97 -2.44
C ARG A 230 -10.21 -17.12 -3.08
N LEU A 231 -9.94 -16.62 -4.29
CA LEU A 231 -10.87 -15.79 -5.06
C LEU A 231 -12.04 -16.63 -5.58
N SER A 232 -13.11 -15.95 -6.00
CA SER A 232 -14.31 -16.58 -6.56
C SER A 232 -13.98 -17.52 -7.73
N ALA A 233 -14.73 -18.62 -7.82
CA ALA A 233 -14.73 -19.50 -8.99
C ALA A 233 -15.23 -18.80 -10.26
N PHE A 234 -16.00 -17.73 -10.10
CA PHE A 234 -16.66 -16.99 -11.16
C PHE A 234 -15.99 -15.65 -11.44
N GLN A 235 -16.22 -15.13 -12.64
CA GLN A 235 -15.84 -13.80 -13.09
C GLN A 235 -17.07 -12.95 -13.37
N VAL A 236 -16.90 -11.62 -13.35
CA VAL A 236 -17.96 -10.72 -13.82
C VAL A 236 -18.27 -11.01 -15.28
N GLY A 237 -19.54 -11.19 -15.59
CA GLY A 237 -20.04 -11.60 -16.89
C GLY A 237 -20.24 -13.10 -17.04
N ASP A 238 -19.79 -13.95 -16.11
CA ASP A 238 -20.13 -15.38 -16.16
C ASP A 238 -21.63 -15.58 -15.99
N VAL A 239 -22.17 -16.55 -16.74
CA VAL A 239 -23.52 -17.07 -16.51
C VAL A 239 -23.41 -18.28 -15.63
N VAL A 240 -24.20 -18.30 -14.55
CA VAL A 240 -24.16 -19.36 -13.53
C VAL A 240 -25.55 -19.88 -13.22
N ARG A 241 -25.66 -21.19 -13.04
CA ARG A 241 -26.86 -21.83 -12.48
C ARG A 241 -26.63 -22.03 -10.99
N HIS A 242 -27.43 -21.35 -10.19
CA HIS A 242 -27.46 -21.52 -8.74
C HIS A 242 -28.87 -21.91 -8.29
N LYS A 243 -29.01 -23.13 -7.75
CA LYS A 243 -30.30 -23.78 -7.56
C LYS A 243 -31.00 -23.86 -8.93
N ASP A 244 -32.25 -23.43 -9.01
CA ASP A 244 -33.05 -23.48 -10.25
C ASP A 244 -33.00 -22.19 -11.07
N ARG A 245 -32.09 -21.26 -10.76
CA ARG A 245 -31.99 -19.95 -11.41
C ARG A 245 -30.75 -19.83 -12.25
N VAL A 246 -30.91 -19.31 -13.44
CA VAL A 246 -29.81 -18.92 -14.32
C VAL A 246 -29.59 -17.41 -14.14
N SER A 247 -28.39 -17.04 -13.80
CA SER A 247 -28.06 -15.66 -13.41
C SER A 247 -26.73 -15.23 -14.01
N GLU A 248 -26.57 -13.95 -14.26
CA GLU A 248 -25.30 -13.32 -14.64
C GLU A 248 -24.56 -12.79 -13.41
N VAL A 249 -23.26 -13.01 -13.35
CA VAL A 249 -22.41 -12.40 -12.33
C VAL A 249 -22.16 -10.95 -12.70
N VAL A 250 -22.78 -10.00 -11.98
CA VAL A 250 -22.67 -8.57 -12.32
C VAL A 250 -21.62 -7.83 -11.48
N LYS A 251 -21.30 -8.35 -10.30
CA LYS A 251 -20.29 -7.75 -9.43
C LYS A 251 -19.65 -8.78 -8.53
N ILE A 252 -18.34 -8.66 -8.32
CA ILE A 252 -17.57 -9.44 -7.36
C ILE A 252 -16.81 -8.49 -6.46
N ALA A 253 -17.04 -8.61 -5.13
CA ALA A 253 -16.33 -7.92 -4.06
C ALA A 253 -16.49 -8.80 -2.80
N THR A 254 -16.66 -8.23 -1.61
CA THR A 254 -17.01 -8.98 -0.39
C THR A 254 -18.23 -9.92 -0.59
N PHE A 255 -19.13 -9.52 -1.50
CA PHE A 255 -20.26 -10.32 -1.98
C PHE A 255 -20.18 -10.48 -3.48
N VAL A 256 -20.70 -11.60 -3.98
CA VAL A 256 -20.97 -11.83 -5.40
C VAL A 256 -22.41 -11.41 -5.66
N THR A 257 -22.63 -10.49 -6.58
CA THR A 257 -23.96 -10.08 -7.00
C THR A 257 -24.34 -10.84 -8.26
N LEU A 258 -25.42 -11.59 -8.19
CA LEU A 258 -26.01 -12.31 -9.30
C LEU A 258 -27.28 -11.57 -9.75
N ARG A 259 -27.42 -11.36 -11.05
CA ARG A 259 -28.66 -10.89 -11.69
C ARG A 259 -29.35 -12.07 -12.33
N ASP A 260 -30.52 -12.38 -11.85
CA ASP A 260 -31.38 -13.41 -12.43
C ASP A 260 -31.75 -13.01 -13.87
N LEU A 261 -31.47 -13.86 -14.84
CA LEU A 261 -31.67 -13.54 -16.26
C LEU A 261 -33.15 -13.53 -16.67
N GLU A 262 -34.01 -14.22 -15.94
CA GLU A 262 -35.44 -14.26 -16.19
C GLU A 262 -36.17 -13.02 -15.62
N SER A 263 -35.89 -12.68 -14.36
CA SER A 263 -36.59 -11.62 -13.63
C SER A 263 -35.86 -10.27 -13.60
N GLY A 264 -34.55 -10.25 -13.87
CA GLY A 264 -33.70 -9.08 -13.71
C GLY A 264 -33.37 -8.72 -12.26
N GLU A 265 -33.85 -9.53 -11.29
CA GLU A 265 -33.61 -9.29 -9.86
C GLU A 265 -32.15 -9.50 -9.50
N GLU A 266 -31.56 -8.55 -8.78
CA GLU A 266 -30.20 -8.68 -8.27
C GLU A 266 -30.21 -9.18 -6.83
N ARG A 267 -29.39 -10.20 -6.56
CA ARG A 267 -29.19 -10.79 -5.24
C ARG A 267 -27.73 -10.90 -4.90
N ARG A 268 -27.41 -10.70 -3.62
CA ARG A 268 -26.04 -10.72 -3.10
C ARG A 268 -25.81 -12.01 -2.30
N PHE A 269 -24.72 -12.70 -2.62
CA PHE A 269 -24.32 -13.96 -2.00
C PHE A 269 -22.92 -13.84 -1.42
N LYS A 270 -22.67 -14.50 -0.29
CA LYS A 270 -21.30 -14.73 0.17
C LYS A 270 -20.64 -15.76 -0.77
N PRO A 271 -19.34 -15.68 -1.05
CA PRO A 271 -18.66 -16.66 -1.92
C PRO A 271 -18.91 -18.11 -1.51
N ARG A 272 -18.97 -18.38 -0.19
CA ARG A 272 -19.24 -19.72 0.35
C ARG A 272 -20.61 -20.27 0.00
N ASP A 273 -21.59 -19.41 -0.21
CA ASP A 273 -22.97 -19.81 -0.49
C ASP A 273 -23.15 -20.23 -1.97
N LEU A 274 -22.16 -19.91 -2.80
CA LEU A 274 -22.13 -20.23 -4.23
C LEU A 274 -21.29 -21.48 -4.58
N LYS A 275 -20.84 -22.26 -3.60
CA LYS A 275 -20.05 -23.48 -3.85
C LYS A 275 -20.78 -24.49 -4.74
N ALA A 276 -22.09 -24.58 -4.66
CA ALA A 276 -22.93 -25.46 -5.47
C ALA A 276 -23.30 -24.85 -6.84
N ALA A 277 -23.01 -23.56 -7.07
CA ALA A 277 -23.29 -22.94 -8.35
C ALA A 277 -22.38 -23.54 -9.44
N ARG A 278 -22.88 -23.62 -10.66
CA ARG A 278 -22.17 -24.13 -11.82
C ARG A 278 -22.18 -23.07 -12.92
N ARG A 279 -21.03 -22.91 -13.58
CA ARG A 279 -20.92 -22.09 -14.78
C ARG A 279 -21.75 -22.73 -15.90
N VAL A 280 -22.48 -21.89 -16.63
CA VAL A 280 -23.26 -22.27 -17.80
C VAL A 280 -22.59 -21.64 -19.01
N ASP A 281 -22.32 -22.45 -20.02
CA ASP A 281 -21.81 -21.94 -21.28
C ASP A 281 -22.90 -21.09 -21.95
N ALA A 282 -22.51 -19.85 -22.30
CA ALA A 282 -23.42 -18.88 -22.84
C ALA A 282 -22.72 -18.02 -23.90
N GLU A 283 -23.37 -17.88 -25.03
CA GLU A 283 -22.99 -16.95 -26.07
C GLU A 283 -23.70 -15.62 -25.88
N ARG A 284 -23.10 -14.54 -26.35
CA ARG A 284 -23.67 -13.20 -26.31
C ARG A 284 -23.56 -12.54 -27.66
N PHE A 285 -24.70 -12.08 -28.14
CA PHE A 285 -24.78 -11.37 -29.40
C PHE A 285 -25.93 -10.34 -29.38
N GLU A 286 -25.94 -9.44 -30.34
CA GLU A 286 -27.06 -8.54 -30.61
C GLU A 286 -27.92 -9.15 -31.70
N ALA A 287 -29.21 -9.19 -31.45
CA ALA A 287 -30.17 -9.71 -32.45
C ALA A 287 -31.52 -9.00 -32.33
N ASP A 288 -32.27 -9.02 -33.38
CA ASP A 288 -33.64 -8.53 -33.39
C ASP A 288 -34.58 -9.53 -32.75
N VAL A 289 -35.33 -9.03 -31.77
CA VAL A 289 -36.39 -9.78 -31.10
C VAL A 289 -37.69 -9.62 -31.90
N GLY A 290 -38.19 -10.72 -32.38
CA GLY A 290 -39.48 -10.81 -33.04
C GLY A 290 -40.59 -11.28 -32.09
N VAL A 291 -41.80 -11.35 -32.60
CA VAL A 291 -42.95 -11.95 -31.91
C VAL A 291 -43.47 -13.11 -32.76
N ALA A 292 -43.51 -14.29 -32.17
CA ALA A 292 -44.07 -15.47 -32.82
C ALA A 292 -45.60 -15.37 -32.92
N ALA A 293 -46.21 -16.25 -33.74
CA ALA A 293 -47.67 -16.30 -33.95
C ALA A 293 -48.49 -16.52 -32.64
N ASP A 294 -47.87 -17.12 -31.65
CA ASP A 294 -48.45 -17.34 -30.29
C ASP A 294 -48.27 -16.17 -29.33
N GLY A 295 -47.70 -15.04 -29.79
CA GLY A 295 -47.46 -13.83 -29.01
C GLY A 295 -46.20 -13.87 -28.17
N ARG A 296 -45.40 -14.93 -28.17
CA ARG A 296 -44.14 -15.03 -27.43
C ARG A 296 -43.04 -14.29 -28.16
N ALA A 297 -42.17 -13.60 -27.40
CA ALA A 297 -40.96 -13.02 -27.94
C ALA A 297 -39.98 -14.13 -28.33
N VAL A 298 -39.44 -14.05 -29.54
CA VAL A 298 -38.49 -15.02 -30.08
C VAL A 298 -37.25 -14.31 -30.58
N VAL A 299 -36.15 -15.02 -30.59
CA VAL A 299 -34.87 -14.54 -31.13
C VAL A 299 -34.24 -15.63 -31.99
N ARG A 300 -33.64 -15.23 -33.09
CA ARG A 300 -32.90 -16.11 -34.01
C ARG A 300 -31.40 -15.95 -33.74
N HIS A 301 -30.71 -17.07 -33.61
CA HIS A 301 -29.26 -17.09 -33.46
C HIS A 301 -28.60 -16.69 -34.83
N PRO A 302 -27.65 -15.73 -34.84
CA PRO A 302 -27.13 -15.15 -36.07
C PRO A 302 -26.36 -16.15 -36.95
N GLU A 303 -25.65 -17.10 -36.33
CA GLU A 303 -24.83 -18.07 -37.09
C GLU A 303 -25.59 -19.36 -37.41
N SER A 304 -26.30 -19.93 -36.44
CA SER A 304 -26.97 -21.22 -36.61
C SER A 304 -28.37 -21.12 -37.22
N GLY A 305 -28.97 -19.92 -37.24
CA GLY A 305 -30.35 -19.70 -37.66
C GLY A 305 -31.41 -20.29 -36.70
N ALA A 306 -31.00 -20.92 -35.60
CA ALA A 306 -31.92 -21.52 -34.63
C ALA A 306 -32.76 -20.45 -33.95
N GLU A 307 -34.07 -20.71 -33.82
CA GLU A 307 -35.01 -19.84 -33.10
C GLU A 307 -35.32 -20.37 -31.73
N ARG A 308 -35.39 -19.45 -30.72
CA ARG A 308 -35.84 -19.77 -29.38
C ARG A 308 -36.71 -18.68 -28.79
N PRO A 309 -37.68 -19.07 -27.98
CA PRO A 309 -38.43 -18.11 -27.18
C PRO A 309 -37.52 -17.47 -26.12
N ILE A 310 -37.72 -16.18 -25.88
CA ILE A 310 -37.03 -15.45 -24.81
C ILE A 310 -37.69 -15.78 -23.50
N THR A 311 -36.87 -16.29 -22.57
CA THR A 311 -37.29 -16.53 -21.21
C THR A 311 -37.12 -15.23 -20.40
N SER A 312 -38.22 -14.55 -20.12
CA SER A 312 -38.24 -13.30 -19.37
C SER A 312 -39.57 -13.15 -18.61
N ARG A 313 -39.49 -12.61 -17.37
CA ARG A 313 -40.69 -12.16 -16.63
C ARG A 313 -41.08 -10.73 -16.93
N ALA A 314 -40.19 -9.97 -17.57
CA ALA A 314 -40.51 -8.62 -18.03
C ALA A 314 -41.14 -8.66 -19.41
N THR A 315 -41.98 -7.66 -19.69
CA THR A 315 -42.54 -7.47 -21.05
C THR A 315 -41.42 -7.20 -22.04
N VAL A 316 -41.26 -8.07 -23.02
CA VAL A 316 -40.25 -7.95 -24.06
C VAL A 316 -40.84 -7.16 -25.21
N ARG A 317 -40.17 -6.09 -25.64
CA ARG A 317 -40.58 -5.31 -26.81
C ARG A 317 -39.82 -5.78 -28.04
N PRO A 318 -40.42 -5.83 -29.22
CA PRO A 318 -39.70 -6.07 -30.47
C PRO A 318 -38.62 -5.00 -30.71
N GLY A 319 -37.50 -5.39 -31.27
CA GLY A 319 -36.38 -4.51 -31.59
C GLY A 319 -35.03 -5.16 -31.29
N SER A 320 -33.96 -4.44 -31.59
CA SER A 320 -32.60 -4.93 -31.33
C SER A 320 -32.31 -5.02 -29.84
N ALA A 321 -31.80 -6.15 -29.41
CA ALA A 321 -31.46 -6.41 -28.00
C ALA A 321 -30.21 -7.30 -27.87
N ARG A 322 -29.51 -7.14 -26.75
CA ARG A 322 -28.40 -8.02 -26.40
C ARG A 322 -28.93 -9.29 -25.75
N VAL A 323 -28.60 -10.42 -26.36
CA VAL A 323 -29.06 -11.75 -25.97
C VAL A 323 -27.99 -12.54 -25.25
N VAL A 324 -28.37 -13.27 -24.22
CA VAL A 324 -27.60 -14.33 -23.57
C VAL A 324 -28.21 -15.66 -24.00
N TRP A 325 -27.47 -16.41 -24.80
CA TRP A 325 -27.92 -17.68 -25.38
C TRP A 325 -27.21 -18.83 -24.66
N THR A 326 -27.96 -19.74 -24.09
CA THR A 326 -27.46 -20.94 -23.43
C THR A 326 -27.91 -22.20 -24.15
N ALA A 327 -27.44 -23.38 -23.77
CA ALA A 327 -27.88 -24.62 -24.34
C ALA A 327 -29.41 -24.80 -24.28
N ASP A 328 -30.06 -24.34 -23.21
CA ASP A 328 -31.44 -24.60 -22.87
C ASP A 328 -32.40 -23.44 -23.20
N ALA A 329 -31.94 -22.19 -23.19
CA ALA A 329 -32.79 -21.00 -23.23
C ALA A 329 -32.07 -19.77 -23.82
N ALA A 330 -32.87 -18.78 -24.22
CA ALA A 330 -32.40 -17.44 -24.54
C ALA A 330 -32.95 -16.41 -23.57
N TYR A 331 -32.11 -15.46 -23.13
CA TYR A 331 -32.45 -14.40 -22.19
C TYR A 331 -32.04 -13.04 -22.74
N LEU A 332 -32.66 -11.97 -22.26
CA LEU A 332 -32.18 -10.61 -22.52
C LEU A 332 -31.13 -10.18 -21.52
N SER A 333 -30.00 -9.70 -22.03
CA SER A 333 -28.97 -9.11 -21.16
C SER A 333 -29.42 -7.72 -20.69
N GLY A 334 -29.18 -7.41 -19.41
CA GLY A 334 -29.45 -6.08 -18.87
C GLY A 334 -30.91 -5.78 -18.49
N VAL A 335 -31.80 -6.77 -18.50
CA VAL A 335 -33.16 -6.63 -17.96
C VAL A 335 -33.04 -6.20 -16.49
N ARG A 336 -33.65 -5.07 -16.15
CA ARG A 336 -33.79 -4.62 -14.77
C ARG A 336 -35.16 -5.04 -14.25
N ALA A 337 -35.21 -5.51 -13.01
CA ALA A 337 -36.47 -5.73 -12.33
C ALA A 337 -37.31 -4.43 -12.35
N PRO A 338 -38.64 -4.52 -12.52
CA PRO A 338 -39.49 -3.35 -12.39
C PRO A 338 -39.25 -2.76 -10.99
N SER A 339 -39.07 -1.42 -10.94
CA SER A 339 -38.97 -0.68 -9.67
C SER A 339 -40.21 -0.99 -8.86
N LYS A 340 -40.03 -1.51 -7.65
CA LYS A 340 -41.15 -1.60 -6.68
C LYS A 340 -41.57 -0.15 -6.40
N THR A 341 -42.70 0.27 -6.94
CA THR A 341 -43.44 1.47 -6.55
C THR A 341 -43.93 1.29 -5.12
#